data_dc088e1ef79d4a256d3bdf1313480456
#
_entry.id   dc088e1ef79d4a256d3bdf1313480456
#
_cell.length_a   1.000
_cell.length_b   1.000
_cell.length_c   1.000
_cell.angle_alpha   90.00
_cell.angle_beta   90.00
_cell.angle_gamma   90.00
#
_symmetry.space_group_name_H-M   'P 1'
#
loop_
_entity.id
_entity.type
_entity.pdbx_description
1 polymer ?
#
loop_
_entity_poly.entity_id
_entity_poly.type
_entity_poly.pdbx_seq_one_letter_code
_entity_poly.pdbx_strand_id
1 'polypeptide(L)'
;MGRVIIGMDPHKRSATIEVIDEREKVIAQGRFATDTAGYQAMLKVGRRYAQRVWAVEGCNGIGRHIAQRLVADGEPVLDVPAKLSARARVFATGQGRKTDPVDAHSVAVAALRSPGLRQVTVDDATVALRLLADRRDGLGRARTDIVCRLHALLLELVPGGAKKDLSAPQARALLNAVRPRDIVGRTRRQLASDLITELAVIDKKIKAADRQLTDLVDATGSTLQDLHGIGPSGAARLIGDIADITRFADRGHFASWNGSAPLDASSGEHTRHRLSRAGNRRINRVLHIMAVVQLRHDTEGRAYYRRKLAAGKTSMEAMRCLIGEVSASRSVWVVAPRSRRGTASLPGRCDGQF
;
A
#
# COMPACT_ATOMS: atom_id res chain seq x y z
N MET A 1 -8.38 -0.58 39.20
CA MET A 1 -8.79 -1.40 38.04
C MET A 1 -7.55 -1.66 37.19
N GLY A 2 -7.30 -2.90 36.79
CA GLY A 2 -6.18 -3.25 35.91
C GLY A 2 -6.32 -2.67 34.50
N ARG A 3 -5.39 -2.98 33.64
CA ARG A 3 -5.39 -2.61 32.22
C ARG A 3 -6.53 -3.32 31.49
N VAL A 4 -7.26 -2.60 30.64
CA VAL A 4 -8.31 -3.18 29.78
C VAL A 4 -7.97 -3.07 28.32
N ILE A 5 -8.45 -4.03 27.54
CA ILE A 5 -8.41 -3.98 26.07
C ILE A 5 -9.84 -3.76 25.56
N ILE A 6 -9.99 -2.78 24.67
CA ILE A 6 -11.25 -2.48 24.01
C ILE A 6 -11.16 -2.97 22.57
N GLY A 7 -11.66 -4.18 22.33
CA GLY A 7 -11.74 -4.73 20.99
C GLY A 7 -12.85 -4.09 20.19
N MET A 8 -12.60 -3.78 18.95
CA MET A 8 -13.54 -3.11 18.05
C MET A 8 -13.64 -3.82 16.72
N ASP A 9 -14.87 -4.15 16.34
CA ASP A 9 -15.25 -4.53 14.98
C ASP A 9 -15.92 -3.34 14.29
N PRO A 10 -15.19 -2.63 13.40
CA PRO A 10 -15.71 -1.44 12.74
C PRO A 10 -16.47 -1.78 11.46
N HIS A 11 -17.63 -1.18 11.30
CA HIS A 11 -18.42 -1.17 10.07
C HIS A 11 -18.59 0.26 9.53
N LYS A 12 -19.09 0.39 8.30
CA LYS A 12 -19.25 1.70 7.65
C LYS A 12 -20.10 2.69 8.49
N ARG A 13 -21.16 2.22 9.14
CA ARG A 13 -22.11 3.06 9.87
C ARG A 13 -22.22 2.74 11.36
N SER A 14 -21.55 1.70 11.82
CA SER A 14 -21.55 1.30 13.24
C SER A 14 -20.19 0.71 13.62
N ALA A 15 -19.89 0.74 14.90
CA ALA A 15 -18.79 0.03 15.50
C ALA A 15 -19.29 -0.74 16.72
N THR A 16 -18.94 -2.02 16.81
CA THR A 16 -19.23 -2.83 17.99
C THR A 16 -17.94 -2.93 18.81
N ILE A 17 -18.05 -2.63 20.09
CA ILE A 17 -16.91 -2.73 21.00
C ILE A 17 -17.19 -3.74 22.10
N GLU A 18 -16.14 -4.37 22.58
CA GLU A 18 -16.13 -5.17 23.78
C GLU A 18 -14.90 -4.84 24.62
N VAL A 19 -15.13 -4.61 25.91
CA VAL A 19 -14.09 -4.32 26.88
C VAL A 19 -13.79 -5.57 27.68
N ILE A 20 -12.54 -6.03 27.67
CA ILE A 20 -12.10 -7.18 28.46
C ILE A 20 -10.98 -6.78 29.42
N ASP A 21 -10.87 -7.51 30.54
CA ASP A 21 -9.73 -7.41 31.44
C ASP A 21 -8.56 -8.33 31.01
N GLU A 22 -7.49 -8.33 31.79
CA GLU A 22 -6.30 -9.17 31.53
C GLU A 22 -6.59 -10.68 31.66
N ARG A 23 -7.73 -11.06 32.23
CA ARG A 23 -8.21 -12.45 32.35
C ARG A 23 -9.24 -12.80 31.28
N GLU A 24 -9.38 -11.96 30.26
CA GLU A 24 -10.34 -12.10 29.16
C GLU A 24 -11.82 -12.02 29.60
N LYS A 25 -12.08 -11.60 30.84
CA LYS A 25 -13.44 -11.39 31.32
C LYS A 25 -14.05 -10.16 30.68
N VAL A 26 -15.22 -10.32 30.09
CA VAL A 26 -16.00 -9.22 29.51
C VAL A 26 -16.53 -8.30 30.62
N ILE A 27 -16.19 -7.02 30.54
CA ILE A 27 -16.58 -5.99 31.50
C ILE A 27 -17.72 -5.13 30.93
N ALA A 28 -17.68 -4.83 29.64
CA ALA A 28 -18.69 -4.02 28.97
C ALA A 28 -18.76 -4.36 27.48
N GLN A 29 -19.90 -4.09 26.87
CA GLN A 29 -20.16 -4.22 25.46
C GLN A 29 -20.98 -3.03 24.96
N GLY A 30 -20.89 -2.71 23.68
CA GLY A 30 -21.74 -1.70 23.08
C GLY A 30 -21.63 -1.67 21.57
N ARG A 31 -22.72 -1.21 20.94
CA ARG A 31 -22.75 -0.88 19.50
C ARG A 31 -23.07 0.59 19.35
N PHE A 32 -22.28 1.28 18.58
CA PHE A 32 -22.34 2.73 18.42
C PHE A 32 -22.38 3.09 16.93
N ALA A 33 -23.07 4.18 16.58
CA ALA A 33 -22.97 4.77 15.27
C ALA A 33 -21.55 5.35 15.05
N THR A 34 -21.10 5.41 13.80
CA THR A 34 -19.81 6.01 13.45
C THR A 34 -19.87 7.49 13.15
N ASP A 35 -21.05 8.10 13.28
CA ASP A 35 -21.22 9.55 13.25
C ASP A 35 -20.59 10.24 14.48
N THR A 36 -20.69 11.55 14.55
CA THR A 36 -20.05 12.31 15.64
C THR A 36 -20.64 11.97 17.01
N ALA A 37 -21.95 11.83 17.12
CA ALA A 37 -22.62 11.56 18.40
C ALA A 37 -22.33 10.13 18.89
N GLY A 38 -22.43 9.14 18.02
CA GLY A 38 -22.12 7.74 18.34
C GLY A 38 -20.67 7.54 18.69
N TYR A 39 -19.75 8.17 17.98
CA TYR A 39 -18.32 8.15 18.31
C TYR A 39 -18.05 8.74 19.71
N GLN A 40 -18.62 9.89 20.06
CA GLN A 40 -18.46 10.48 21.39
C GLN A 40 -19.02 9.60 22.50
N ALA A 41 -20.16 8.97 22.27
CA ALA A 41 -20.74 8.00 23.20
C ALA A 41 -19.84 6.80 23.43
N MET A 42 -19.26 6.26 22.36
CA MET A 42 -18.28 5.16 22.40
C MET A 42 -17.01 5.56 23.16
N LEU A 43 -16.43 6.72 22.84
CA LEU A 43 -15.24 7.25 23.49
C LEU A 43 -15.47 7.46 25.00
N LYS A 44 -16.66 7.96 25.39
CA LYS A 44 -17.06 8.12 26.78
C LYS A 44 -17.06 6.78 27.53
N VAL A 45 -17.49 5.69 26.89
CA VAL A 45 -17.43 4.35 27.48
C VAL A 45 -15.99 3.92 27.69
N GLY A 46 -15.12 4.08 26.70
CA GLY A 46 -13.71 3.74 26.84
C GLY A 46 -13.00 4.54 27.94
N ARG A 47 -13.28 5.84 28.03
CA ARG A 47 -12.66 6.75 29.01
C ARG A 47 -13.05 6.50 30.48
N ARG A 48 -14.00 5.59 30.75
CA ARG A 48 -14.25 5.09 32.12
C ARG A 48 -13.08 4.29 32.68
N TYR A 49 -12.21 3.78 31.82
CA TYR A 49 -11.08 2.95 32.20
C TYR A 49 -9.77 3.77 32.08
N ALA A 50 -9.09 4.01 33.19
CA ALA A 50 -7.89 4.83 33.20
C ALA A 50 -6.76 4.21 32.38
N GLN A 51 -6.55 2.90 32.50
CA GLN A 51 -5.56 2.15 31.72
C GLN A 51 -6.29 1.34 30.64
N ARG A 52 -6.38 1.90 29.45
CA ARG A 52 -7.08 1.32 28.29
C ARG A 52 -6.22 1.31 27.05
N VAL A 53 -6.48 0.33 26.19
CA VAL A 53 -5.91 0.26 24.84
C VAL A 53 -7.04 -0.16 23.90
N TRP A 54 -7.20 0.58 22.80
CA TRP A 54 -8.13 0.24 21.75
C TRP A 54 -7.47 -0.71 20.76
N ALA A 55 -8.10 -1.83 20.50
CA ALA A 55 -7.69 -2.82 19.52
C ALA A 55 -8.70 -2.78 18.36
N VAL A 56 -8.27 -2.35 17.18
CA VAL A 56 -9.16 -2.13 16.04
C VAL A 56 -8.76 -3.03 14.90
N GLU A 57 -9.73 -3.78 14.36
CA GLU A 57 -9.51 -4.59 13.15
C GLU A 57 -9.54 -3.71 11.90
N GLY A 58 -8.63 -3.98 10.97
CA GLY A 58 -8.66 -3.36 9.66
C GLY A 58 -8.34 -1.86 9.64
N CYS A 59 -7.41 -1.41 10.47
CA CYS A 59 -6.94 -0.01 10.51
C CYS A 59 -6.40 0.53 9.16
N ASN A 60 -6.15 -0.32 8.18
CA ASN A 60 -5.79 0.07 6.82
C ASN A 60 -6.99 0.01 5.83
N GLY A 61 -8.18 -0.29 6.32
CA GLY A 61 -9.41 -0.43 5.55
C GLY A 61 -10.60 0.23 6.25
N ILE A 62 -11.62 -0.56 6.53
CA ILE A 62 -12.89 -0.09 7.10
C ILE A 62 -12.72 0.58 8.48
N GLY A 63 -11.78 0.10 9.29
CA GLY A 63 -11.47 0.64 10.62
C GLY A 63 -10.60 1.89 10.63
N ARG A 64 -10.05 2.32 9.46
CA ARG A 64 -9.09 3.43 9.39
C ARG A 64 -9.64 4.72 9.97
N HIS A 65 -10.81 5.14 9.54
CA HIS A 65 -11.39 6.43 9.95
C HIS A 65 -11.57 6.51 11.46
N ILE A 66 -12.15 5.47 12.07
CA ILE A 66 -12.39 5.47 13.52
C ILE A 66 -11.09 5.36 14.32
N ALA A 67 -10.13 4.57 13.84
CA ALA A 67 -8.81 4.45 14.45
C ALA A 67 -8.05 5.79 14.45
N GLN A 68 -8.09 6.55 13.34
CA GLN A 68 -7.48 7.87 13.23
C GLN A 68 -8.15 8.89 14.16
N ARG A 69 -9.47 8.85 14.31
CA ARG A 69 -10.18 9.69 15.28
C ARG A 69 -9.74 9.40 16.72
N LEU A 70 -9.65 8.13 17.10
CA LEU A 70 -9.18 7.72 18.42
C LEU A 70 -7.75 8.21 18.68
N VAL A 71 -6.85 8.05 17.72
CA VAL A 71 -5.47 8.54 17.84
C VAL A 71 -5.41 10.06 17.95
N ALA A 72 -6.24 10.79 17.16
CA ALA A 72 -6.34 12.25 17.25
C ALA A 72 -6.86 12.73 18.62
N ASP A 73 -7.72 11.94 19.27
CA ASP A 73 -8.22 12.19 20.63
C ASP A 73 -7.26 11.69 21.74
N GLY A 74 -6.03 11.29 21.38
CA GLY A 74 -4.97 10.85 22.29
C GLY A 74 -5.10 9.41 22.81
N GLU A 75 -5.98 8.60 22.19
CA GLU A 75 -6.18 7.21 22.60
C GLU A 75 -5.10 6.29 22.03
N PRO A 76 -4.55 5.36 22.81
CA PRO A 76 -3.64 4.32 22.30
C PRO A 76 -4.43 3.28 21.49
N VAL A 77 -4.07 3.13 20.21
CA VAL A 77 -4.75 2.24 19.26
C VAL A 77 -3.77 1.22 18.69
N LEU A 78 -4.15 -0.07 18.73
CA LEU A 78 -3.44 -1.18 18.10
C LEU A 78 -4.17 -1.64 16.83
N ASP A 79 -3.41 -1.89 15.78
CA ASP A 79 -3.90 -2.48 14.52
C ASP A 79 -3.90 -4.01 14.66
N VAL A 80 -5.08 -4.61 14.67
CA VAL A 80 -5.24 -6.06 14.76
C VAL A 80 -5.49 -6.63 13.37
N PRO A 81 -4.56 -7.45 12.84
CA PRO A 81 -4.77 -8.12 11.56
C PRO A 81 -5.96 -9.09 11.61
N ALA A 82 -6.83 -9.04 10.60
CA ALA A 82 -8.01 -9.90 10.49
C ALA A 82 -7.72 -11.41 10.58
N LYS A 83 -6.50 -11.84 10.22
CA LYS A 83 -6.08 -13.22 10.39
C LYS A 83 -5.90 -13.63 11.86
N LEU A 84 -5.51 -12.69 12.72
CA LEU A 84 -5.33 -12.98 14.15
C LEU A 84 -6.68 -13.02 14.87
N SER A 85 -7.57 -12.08 14.62
CA SER A 85 -8.94 -12.10 15.16
C SER A 85 -9.72 -13.33 14.69
N ALA A 86 -9.60 -13.74 13.42
CA ALA A 86 -10.20 -14.96 12.90
C ALA A 86 -9.66 -16.22 13.63
N ARG A 87 -8.37 -16.29 13.93
CA ARG A 87 -7.80 -17.39 14.72
C ARG A 87 -8.35 -17.41 16.15
N ALA A 88 -8.36 -16.26 16.83
CA ALA A 88 -8.91 -16.15 18.18
C ALA A 88 -10.37 -16.62 18.23
N ARG A 89 -11.19 -16.23 17.23
CA ARG A 89 -12.59 -16.68 17.12
C ARG A 89 -12.73 -18.19 17.00
N VAL A 90 -11.94 -18.83 16.14
CA VAL A 90 -12.01 -20.30 15.94
C VAL A 90 -11.67 -21.04 17.23
N PHE A 91 -10.65 -20.59 17.96
CA PHE A 91 -10.27 -21.22 19.23
C PHE A 91 -11.28 -20.99 20.36
N ALA A 92 -12.00 -19.86 20.36
CA ALA A 92 -12.94 -19.51 21.42
C ALA A 92 -14.30 -20.24 21.28
N THR A 93 -14.80 -20.44 20.07
CA THR A 93 -16.18 -20.91 19.85
C THR A 93 -16.28 -22.34 19.33
N GLY A 94 -15.19 -22.91 18.83
CA GLY A 94 -15.17 -24.26 18.21
C GLY A 94 -16.06 -24.40 16.94
N GLN A 95 -16.98 -23.47 16.69
CA GLN A 95 -17.97 -23.52 15.61
C GLN A 95 -17.93 -22.33 14.65
N GLY A 96 -17.00 -21.39 14.80
CA GLY A 96 -16.83 -20.25 13.88
C GLY A 96 -18.05 -19.31 13.77
N ARG A 97 -18.93 -19.26 14.80
CA ARG A 97 -20.10 -18.39 14.82
C ARG A 97 -19.67 -16.93 14.65
N LYS A 98 -20.17 -16.29 13.62
CA LYS A 98 -19.81 -14.91 13.28
C LYS A 98 -20.95 -13.98 13.64
N THR A 99 -20.74 -13.16 14.70
CA THR A 99 -21.62 -12.04 15.09
C THR A 99 -20.74 -10.87 15.50
N ASP A 100 -21.20 -9.65 15.34
CA ASP A 100 -20.44 -8.44 15.67
C ASP A 100 -19.83 -8.45 17.10
N PRO A 101 -20.52 -8.90 18.17
CA PRO A 101 -19.93 -9.03 19.51
C PRO A 101 -18.80 -10.06 19.56
N VAL A 102 -18.98 -11.23 18.92
CA VAL A 102 -17.94 -12.27 18.86
C VAL A 102 -16.72 -11.80 18.08
N ASP A 103 -16.92 -11.00 17.05
CA ASP A 103 -15.83 -10.42 16.28
C ASP A 103 -15.08 -9.37 17.12
N ALA A 104 -15.76 -8.47 17.82
CA ALA A 104 -15.14 -7.50 18.75
C ALA A 104 -14.38 -8.19 19.89
N HIS A 105 -14.95 -9.24 20.49
CA HIS A 105 -14.28 -10.09 21.49
C HIS A 105 -12.99 -10.71 20.94
N SER A 106 -13.08 -11.31 19.75
CA SER A 106 -11.94 -11.95 19.09
C SER A 106 -10.81 -10.97 18.80
N VAL A 107 -11.14 -9.72 18.46
CA VAL A 107 -10.16 -8.63 18.27
C VAL A 107 -9.49 -8.27 19.59
N ALA A 108 -10.26 -8.16 20.68
CA ALA A 108 -9.72 -7.88 22.02
C ALA A 108 -8.76 -8.97 22.50
N VAL A 109 -9.18 -10.25 22.41
CA VAL A 109 -8.37 -11.42 22.79
C VAL A 109 -7.10 -11.52 21.93
N ALA A 110 -7.23 -11.31 20.61
CA ALA A 110 -6.06 -11.30 19.72
C ALA A 110 -5.06 -10.20 20.11
N ALA A 111 -5.54 -9.02 20.51
CA ALA A 111 -4.67 -7.94 20.97
C ALA A 111 -4.01 -8.24 22.31
N LEU A 112 -4.72 -8.85 23.23
CA LEU A 112 -4.19 -9.23 24.55
C LEU A 112 -3.08 -10.29 24.44
N ARG A 113 -3.28 -11.29 23.55
CA ARG A 113 -2.39 -12.44 23.41
C ARG A 113 -1.25 -12.24 22.41
N SER A 114 -1.26 -11.17 21.61
CA SER A 114 -0.25 -10.94 20.56
C SER A 114 0.66 -9.77 20.93
N PRO A 115 1.86 -10.01 21.47
CA PRO A 115 2.83 -8.95 21.70
C PRO A 115 3.34 -8.38 20.38
N GLY A 116 3.65 -7.08 20.34
CA GLY A 116 4.28 -6.45 19.18
C GLY A 116 3.30 -6.05 18.06
N LEU A 117 1.99 -5.96 18.33
CA LEU A 117 1.05 -5.38 17.38
C LEU A 117 1.40 -3.92 17.07
N ARG A 118 1.19 -3.53 15.84
CA ARG A 118 1.49 -2.19 15.37
C ARG A 118 0.57 -1.16 16.06
N GLN A 119 1.18 -0.17 16.69
CA GLN A 119 0.45 0.99 17.15
C GLN A 119 0.06 1.88 15.95
N VAL A 120 -1.18 2.33 15.93
CA VAL A 120 -1.67 3.28 14.92
C VAL A 120 -1.17 4.67 15.29
N THR A 121 -0.59 5.35 14.33
CA THR A 121 -0.13 6.75 14.45
C THR A 121 -0.99 7.68 13.62
N VAL A 122 -0.92 8.97 13.88
CA VAL A 122 -1.56 10.00 13.06
C VAL A 122 -1.06 9.89 11.61
N ASP A 123 -1.97 10.13 10.66
CA ASP A 123 -1.63 10.17 9.24
C ASP A 123 -0.55 11.24 8.97
N ASP A 124 0.48 10.83 8.25
CA ASP A 124 1.62 11.66 7.89
C ASP A 124 1.80 11.77 6.37
N ALA A 125 2.90 12.36 5.94
CA ALA A 125 3.23 12.52 4.52
C ALA A 125 3.30 11.18 3.76
N THR A 126 3.58 10.05 4.42
CA THR A 126 3.62 8.73 3.76
C THR A 126 2.24 8.31 3.27
N VAL A 127 1.20 8.68 4.00
CA VAL A 127 -0.20 8.44 3.59
C VAL A 127 -0.56 9.29 2.39
N ALA A 128 -0.19 10.58 2.37
CA ALA A 128 -0.42 11.47 1.23
C ALA A 128 0.28 10.93 -0.03
N LEU A 129 1.55 10.53 0.09
CA LEU A 129 2.32 9.91 -0.99
C LEU A 129 1.65 8.64 -1.53
N ARG A 130 1.14 7.78 -0.64
CA ARG A 130 0.43 6.56 -1.05
C ARG A 130 -0.84 6.88 -1.82
N LEU A 131 -1.66 7.82 -1.34
CA LEU A 131 -2.90 8.23 -2.02
C LEU A 131 -2.63 8.82 -3.41
N LEU A 132 -1.63 9.68 -3.54
CA LEU A 132 -1.24 10.26 -4.82
C LEU A 132 -0.65 9.23 -5.78
N ALA A 133 0.18 8.32 -5.28
CA ALA A 133 0.70 7.21 -6.08
C ALA A 133 -0.43 6.28 -6.56
N ASP A 134 -1.44 5.98 -5.70
CA ASP A 134 -2.63 5.23 -6.10
C ASP A 134 -3.45 5.96 -7.17
N ARG A 135 -3.61 7.27 -7.03
CA ARG A 135 -4.26 8.13 -8.03
C ARG A 135 -3.51 8.10 -9.35
N ARG A 136 -2.18 8.27 -9.32
CA ARG A 136 -1.33 8.22 -10.52
C ARG A 136 -1.40 6.88 -11.25
N ASP A 137 -1.38 5.76 -10.51
CA ASP A 137 -1.53 4.42 -11.06
C ASP A 137 -2.92 4.22 -11.69
N GLY A 138 -3.98 4.75 -11.06
CA GLY A 138 -5.34 4.74 -11.62
C GLY A 138 -5.43 5.49 -12.95
N LEU A 139 -4.83 6.67 -13.03
CA LEU A 139 -4.75 7.45 -14.27
C LEU A 139 -3.96 6.71 -15.36
N GLY A 140 -2.88 6.02 -15.00
CA GLY A 140 -2.10 5.21 -15.94
C GLY A 140 -2.92 4.06 -16.54
N ARG A 141 -3.72 3.37 -15.72
CA ARG A 141 -4.64 2.32 -16.22
C ARG A 141 -5.72 2.89 -17.14
N ALA A 142 -6.35 4.00 -16.75
CA ALA A 142 -7.35 4.66 -17.57
C ALA A 142 -6.77 5.12 -18.92
N ARG A 143 -5.54 5.66 -18.92
CA ARG A 143 -4.82 6.01 -20.14
C ARG A 143 -4.64 4.81 -21.07
N THR A 144 -4.19 3.68 -20.51
CA THR A 144 -3.99 2.45 -21.28
C THR A 144 -5.30 1.96 -21.90
N ASP A 145 -6.40 1.97 -21.16
CA ASP A 145 -7.73 1.57 -21.67
C ASP A 145 -8.16 2.46 -22.84
N ILE A 146 -8.05 3.80 -22.70
CA ILE A 146 -8.38 4.74 -23.78
C ILE A 146 -7.53 4.49 -25.01
N VAL A 147 -6.22 4.30 -24.85
CA VAL A 147 -5.29 4.05 -25.96
C VAL A 147 -5.63 2.74 -26.68
N CYS A 148 -5.95 1.68 -25.95
CA CYS A 148 -6.37 0.41 -26.55
C CYS A 148 -7.66 0.55 -27.37
N ARG A 149 -8.67 1.24 -26.83
CA ARG A 149 -9.93 1.49 -27.52
C ARG A 149 -9.72 2.39 -28.76
N LEU A 150 -8.87 3.40 -28.63
CA LEU A 150 -8.53 4.29 -29.73
C LEU A 150 -7.80 3.54 -30.87
N HIS A 151 -6.86 2.63 -30.52
CA HIS A 151 -6.21 1.79 -31.53
C HIS A 151 -7.22 0.91 -32.29
N ALA A 152 -8.20 0.34 -31.62
CA ALA A 152 -9.24 -0.46 -32.26
C ALA A 152 -10.03 0.38 -33.30
N LEU A 153 -10.45 1.60 -32.94
CA LEU A 153 -11.16 2.48 -33.86
C LEU A 153 -10.29 2.97 -35.03
N LEU A 154 -9.03 3.32 -34.75
CA LEU A 154 -8.09 3.79 -35.78
C LEU A 154 -7.70 2.68 -36.75
N LEU A 155 -7.67 1.41 -36.34
CA LEU A 155 -7.43 0.28 -37.22
C LEU A 155 -8.51 0.16 -38.31
N GLU A 156 -9.76 0.49 -37.96
CA GLU A 156 -10.90 0.47 -38.87
C GLU A 156 -11.03 1.73 -39.76
N LEU A 157 -10.37 2.84 -39.35
CA LEU A 157 -10.49 4.12 -40.02
C LEU A 157 -9.28 4.48 -40.91
N VAL A 158 -8.10 3.98 -40.54
CA VAL A 158 -6.82 4.38 -41.17
C VAL A 158 -6.12 3.13 -41.69
N PRO A 159 -5.83 3.04 -42.98
CA PRO A 159 -5.02 1.95 -43.51
C PRO A 159 -3.68 1.82 -42.77
N GLY A 160 -3.39 0.64 -42.27
CA GLY A 160 -2.19 0.38 -41.46
C GLY A 160 -2.28 0.82 -39.99
N GLY A 161 -3.41 1.39 -39.56
CA GLY A 161 -3.67 1.76 -38.17
C GLY A 161 -2.70 2.82 -37.59
N ALA A 162 -2.50 2.80 -36.29
CA ALA A 162 -1.62 3.72 -35.59
C ALA A 162 -0.40 3.02 -34.97
N LYS A 163 0.73 3.73 -34.80
CA LYS A 163 1.92 3.24 -34.10
C LYS A 163 1.62 2.93 -32.63
N LYS A 164 2.38 1.98 -32.04
CA LYS A 164 2.16 1.48 -30.68
C LYS A 164 2.11 2.59 -29.62
N ASP A 165 3.04 3.54 -29.67
CA ASP A 165 3.12 4.64 -28.72
C ASP A 165 2.35 5.85 -29.25
N LEU A 166 1.04 5.88 -28.97
CA LEU A 166 0.12 6.87 -29.48
C LEU A 166 -0.12 7.97 -28.45
N SER A 167 0.15 9.21 -28.83
CA SER A 167 -0.21 10.42 -28.11
C SER A 167 -1.48 11.07 -28.68
N ALA A 168 -2.15 11.90 -27.90
CA ALA A 168 -3.35 12.62 -28.36
C ALA A 168 -3.09 13.49 -29.60
N PRO A 169 -1.98 14.26 -29.71
CA PRO A 169 -1.68 15.00 -30.95
C PRO A 169 -1.45 14.10 -32.18
N GLN A 170 -0.73 12.98 -32.02
CA GLN A 170 -0.52 12.02 -33.10
C GLN A 170 -1.82 11.39 -33.58
N ALA A 171 -2.67 10.96 -32.63
CA ALA A 171 -3.99 10.43 -32.94
C ALA A 171 -4.88 11.46 -33.64
N ARG A 172 -4.83 12.71 -33.22
CA ARG A 172 -5.55 13.82 -33.85
C ARG A 172 -5.09 14.04 -35.31
N ALA A 173 -3.79 14.02 -35.54
CA ALA A 173 -3.23 14.16 -36.88
C ALA A 173 -3.71 13.03 -37.83
N LEU A 174 -3.70 11.77 -37.35
CA LEU A 174 -4.23 10.63 -38.10
C LEU A 174 -5.72 10.81 -38.43
N LEU A 175 -6.53 11.19 -37.44
CA LEU A 175 -7.97 11.34 -37.58
C LEU A 175 -8.35 12.50 -38.53
N ASN A 176 -7.53 13.54 -38.57
CA ASN A 176 -7.77 14.67 -39.46
C ASN A 176 -7.65 14.33 -40.95
N ALA A 177 -6.94 13.29 -41.32
CA ALA A 177 -6.85 12.79 -42.68
C ALA A 177 -8.05 11.94 -43.13
N VAL A 178 -8.90 11.51 -42.19
CA VAL A 178 -10.00 10.58 -42.44
C VAL A 178 -11.32 11.34 -42.64
N ARG A 179 -12.03 11.03 -43.74
CA ARG A 179 -13.32 11.66 -44.11
C ARG A 179 -14.33 10.58 -44.55
N PRO A 180 -14.85 9.75 -43.62
CA PRO A 180 -15.80 8.72 -43.96
C PRO A 180 -17.14 9.30 -44.41
N ARG A 181 -17.76 8.68 -45.43
CA ARG A 181 -19.04 9.14 -45.98
C ARG A 181 -20.23 8.37 -45.43
N ASP A 182 -20.00 7.13 -45.02
CA ASP A 182 -21.03 6.27 -44.45
C ASP A 182 -21.28 6.55 -42.99
N ILE A 183 -22.43 6.07 -42.45
CA ILE A 183 -22.85 6.31 -41.07
C ILE A 183 -21.91 5.67 -40.05
N VAL A 184 -21.42 4.45 -40.34
CA VAL A 184 -20.56 3.67 -39.42
C VAL A 184 -19.20 4.34 -39.28
N GLY A 185 -18.57 4.73 -40.41
CA GLY A 185 -17.31 5.43 -40.41
C GLY A 185 -17.40 6.79 -39.72
N ARG A 186 -18.50 7.56 -39.92
CA ARG A 186 -18.72 8.82 -39.20
C ARG A 186 -18.84 8.59 -37.69
N THR A 187 -19.55 7.56 -37.25
CA THR A 187 -19.70 7.20 -35.84
C THR A 187 -18.35 6.81 -35.25
N ARG A 188 -17.57 5.94 -35.91
CA ARG A 188 -16.21 5.57 -35.49
C ARG A 188 -15.31 6.80 -35.33
N ARG A 189 -15.35 7.71 -36.31
CA ARG A 189 -14.59 8.93 -36.28
C ARG A 189 -14.95 9.84 -35.11
N GLN A 190 -16.25 9.97 -34.80
CA GLN A 190 -16.73 10.73 -33.66
C GLN A 190 -16.21 10.12 -32.34
N LEU A 191 -16.42 8.82 -32.15
CA LEU A 191 -15.93 8.12 -30.95
C LEU A 191 -14.41 8.20 -30.78
N ALA A 192 -13.64 8.12 -31.87
CA ALA A 192 -12.20 8.32 -31.85
C ALA A 192 -11.83 9.75 -31.42
N SER A 193 -12.56 10.77 -31.92
CA SER A 193 -12.36 12.18 -31.51
C SER A 193 -12.61 12.39 -30.02
N ASP A 194 -13.65 11.76 -29.46
CA ASP A 194 -13.98 11.84 -28.05
C ASP A 194 -12.88 11.19 -27.18
N LEU A 195 -12.44 9.98 -27.55
CA LEU A 195 -11.32 9.30 -26.89
C LEU A 195 -10.00 10.10 -26.96
N ILE A 196 -9.72 10.79 -28.07
CA ILE A 196 -8.54 11.66 -28.18
C ILE A 196 -8.63 12.82 -27.19
N THR A 197 -9.81 13.38 -27.00
CA THR A 197 -10.06 14.47 -26.05
C THR A 197 -9.88 13.96 -24.60
N GLU A 198 -10.45 12.80 -24.28
CA GLU A 198 -10.25 12.14 -22.98
C GLU A 198 -8.77 11.85 -22.73
N LEU A 199 -8.04 11.32 -23.71
CA LEU A 199 -6.61 11.03 -23.63
C LEU A 199 -5.80 12.28 -23.28
N ALA A 200 -6.08 13.41 -23.95
CA ALA A 200 -5.40 14.69 -23.68
C ALA A 200 -5.65 15.16 -22.23
N VAL A 201 -6.87 15.01 -21.73
CA VAL A 201 -7.22 15.36 -20.34
C VAL A 201 -6.49 14.44 -19.35
N ILE A 202 -6.44 13.14 -19.60
CA ILE A 202 -5.74 12.18 -18.73
C ILE A 202 -4.24 12.44 -18.74
N ASP A 203 -3.64 12.70 -19.89
CA ASP A 203 -2.20 13.03 -20.00
C ASP A 203 -1.86 14.29 -19.18
N LYS A 204 -2.72 15.31 -19.19
CA LYS A 204 -2.57 16.51 -18.34
C LYS A 204 -2.67 16.16 -16.84
N LYS A 205 -3.63 15.31 -16.46
CA LYS A 205 -3.80 14.86 -15.05
C LYS A 205 -2.60 14.02 -14.57
N ILE A 206 -2.04 13.17 -15.42
CA ILE A 206 -0.84 12.38 -15.12
C ILE A 206 0.34 13.32 -14.85
N LYS A 207 0.60 14.29 -15.74
CA LYS A 207 1.68 15.29 -15.56
C LYS A 207 1.52 16.10 -14.27
N ALA A 208 0.28 16.44 -13.89
CA ALA A 208 0.02 17.15 -12.64
C ALA A 208 0.28 16.26 -11.41
N ALA A 209 -0.16 15.00 -11.46
CA ALA A 209 0.10 14.03 -10.41
C ALA A 209 1.60 13.72 -10.25
N ASP A 210 2.34 13.59 -11.35
CA ASP A 210 3.78 13.35 -11.33
C ASP A 210 4.52 14.54 -10.67
N ARG A 211 4.12 15.79 -10.95
CA ARG A 211 4.68 16.99 -10.28
C ARG A 211 4.41 16.98 -8.77
N GLN A 212 3.14 16.75 -8.37
CA GLN A 212 2.79 16.67 -6.96
C GLN A 212 3.57 15.58 -6.22
N LEU A 213 3.80 14.43 -6.87
CA LEU A 213 4.61 13.35 -6.30
C LEU A 213 6.07 13.77 -6.16
N THR A 214 6.64 14.47 -7.16
CA THR A 214 8.01 14.99 -7.08
C THR A 214 8.16 15.95 -5.90
N ASP A 215 7.29 16.96 -5.81
CA ASP A 215 7.35 17.98 -4.75
C ASP A 215 7.26 17.34 -3.35
N LEU A 216 6.36 16.35 -3.16
CA LEU A 216 6.21 15.68 -1.88
C LEU A 216 7.36 14.72 -1.57
N VAL A 217 7.91 14.01 -2.55
CA VAL A 217 9.09 13.15 -2.34
C VAL A 217 10.28 14.00 -1.94
N ASP A 218 10.53 15.11 -2.63
CA ASP A 218 11.62 16.04 -2.33
C ASP A 218 11.48 16.62 -0.91
N ALA A 219 10.26 16.98 -0.51
CA ALA A 219 9.97 17.45 0.85
C ALA A 219 10.26 16.40 1.95
N THR A 220 10.32 15.11 1.63
CA THR A 220 10.73 14.08 2.59
C THR A 220 12.24 14.03 2.86
N GLY A 221 13.05 14.68 2.04
CA GLY A 221 14.51 14.59 2.07
C GLY A 221 15.04 13.18 1.74
N SER A 222 14.23 12.36 1.06
CA SER A 222 14.62 10.99 0.70
C SER A 222 15.57 10.98 -0.50
N THR A 223 16.65 10.22 -0.41
CA THR A 223 17.61 10.00 -1.50
C THR A 223 17.26 8.79 -2.38
N LEU A 224 16.02 8.30 -2.32
CA LEU A 224 15.57 7.18 -3.15
C LEU A 224 15.66 7.47 -4.66
N GLN A 225 15.51 8.74 -5.05
CA GLN A 225 15.60 9.15 -6.45
C GLN A 225 17.04 9.14 -6.99
N ASP A 226 18.05 9.13 -6.12
CA ASP A 226 19.46 8.99 -6.49
C ASP A 226 19.77 7.57 -6.97
N LEU A 227 18.88 6.61 -6.65
CA LEU A 227 19.02 5.23 -7.09
C LEU A 227 18.61 5.06 -8.54
N HIS A 228 19.54 4.53 -9.35
CA HIS A 228 19.31 4.33 -10.77
C HIS A 228 18.06 3.48 -11.05
N GLY A 229 17.09 4.05 -11.74
CA GLY A 229 15.81 3.39 -12.06
C GLY A 229 14.65 3.68 -11.10
N ILE A 230 14.84 4.55 -10.12
CA ILE A 230 13.75 5.05 -9.28
C ILE A 230 13.43 6.51 -9.65
N GLY A 231 12.27 6.72 -10.27
CA GLY A 231 11.70 8.05 -10.46
C GLY A 231 10.75 8.45 -9.33
N PRO A 232 10.19 9.69 -9.35
CA PRO A 232 9.32 10.22 -8.30
C PRO A 232 8.15 9.30 -7.91
N SER A 233 7.47 8.72 -8.90
CA SER A 233 6.36 7.80 -8.68
C SER A 233 6.80 6.49 -7.98
N GLY A 234 7.99 5.97 -8.31
CA GLY A 234 8.59 4.80 -7.65
C GLY A 234 9.00 5.13 -6.21
N ALA A 235 9.67 6.25 -5.99
CA ALA A 235 10.05 6.73 -4.67
C ALA A 235 8.83 6.95 -3.78
N ALA A 236 7.82 7.65 -4.28
CA ALA A 236 6.57 7.87 -3.56
C ALA A 236 5.86 6.56 -3.17
N ARG A 237 5.88 5.55 -4.07
CA ARG A 237 5.33 4.22 -3.79
C ARG A 237 6.13 3.51 -2.70
N LEU A 238 7.45 3.55 -2.75
CA LEU A 238 8.31 2.97 -1.72
C LEU A 238 8.07 3.64 -0.36
N ILE A 239 8.12 4.97 -0.29
CA ILE A 239 7.91 5.72 0.95
C ILE A 239 6.49 5.44 1.50
N GLY A 240 5.47 5.57 0.66
CA GLY A 240 4.08 5.46 1.08
C GLY A 240 3.64 4.05 1.51
N ASP A 241 4.11 2.98 0.85
CA ASP A 241 3.72 1.61 1.17
C ASP A 241 4.62 0.98 2.26
N ILE A 242 5.90 1.38 2.33
CA ILE A 242 6.81 0.91 3.38
C ILE A 242 6.54 1.64 4.69
N ALA A 243 6.30 2.94 4.64
CA ALA A 243 6.15 3.86 5.76
C ALA A 243 7.39 3.86 6.68
N ASP A 244 7.58 2.83 7.50
CA ASP A 244 8.75 2.65 8.34
C ASP A 244 9.45 1.32 8.02
N ILE A 245 10.70 1.40 7.57
CA ILE A 245 11.50 0.22 7.22
C ILE A 245 11.88 -0.60 8.46
N THR A 246 11.94 0.03 9.64
CA THR A 246 12.33 -0.66 10.88
C THR A 246 11.28 -1.66 11.37
N ARG A 247 10.07 -1.65 10.78
CA ARG A 247 9.05 -2.66 11.04
C ARG A 247 9.40 -4.07 10.55
N PHE A 248 10.39 -4.17 9.68
CA PHE A 248 10.90 -5.46 9.21
C PHE A 248 12.14 -5.84 10.03
N ALA A 249 12.17 -7.07 10.55
CA ALA A 249 13.28 -7.56 11.36
C ALA A 249 14.61 -7.54 10.57
N ASP A 250 14.54 -7.90 9.29
CA ASP A 250 15.68 -7.94 8.38
C ASP A 250 15.26 -7.80 6.92
N ARG A 251 16.25 -7.83 6.01
CA ARG A 251 16.04 -7.74 4.56
C ARG A 251 15.24 -8.91 3.99
N GLY A 252 15.37 -10.10 4.59
CA GLY A 252 14.64 -11.29 4.19
C GLY A 252 13.14 -11.14 4.45
N HIS A 253 12.75 -10.59 5.61
CA HIS A 253 11.37 -10.25 5.92
C HIS A 253 10.80 -9.20 4.96
N PHE A 254 11.59 -8.19 4.60
CA PHE A 254 11.18 -7.19 3.60
C PHE A 254 11.01 -7.83 2.21
N ALA A 255 11.95 -8.69 1.77
CA ALA A 255 11.86 -9.40 0.50
C ALA A 255 10.66 -10.36 0.45
N SER A 256 10.36 -11.04 1.55
CA SER A 256 9.17 -11.88 1.68
C SER A 256 7.89 -11.04 1.59
N TRP A 257 7.85 -9.89 2.30
CA TRP A 257 6.69 -8.99 2.29
C TRP A 257 6.42 -8.39 0.92
N ASN A 258 7.44 -8.05 0.14
CA ASN A 258 7.26 -7.50 -1.20
C ASN A 258 7.19 -8.57 -2.31
N GLY A 259 7.36 -9.85 -1.95
CA GLY A 259 7.27 -10.99 -2.88
C GLY A 259 8.48 -11.16 -3.79
N SER A 260 9.64 -10.56 -3.47
CA SER A 260 10.88 -10.78 -4.21
C SER A 260 11.71 -11.99 -3.69
N ALA A 261 11.45 -12.40 -2.44
CA ALA A 261 12.06 -13.62 -1.91
C ALA A 261 11.56 -14.85 -2.68
N PRO A 262 12.46 -15.77 -3.07
CA PRO A 262 12.05 -17.04 -3.67
C PRO A 262 11.32 -17.90 -2.64
N LEU A 263 10.30 -18.65 -3.10
CA LEU A 263 9.68 -19.68 -2.31
C LEU A 263 10.40 -21.00 -2.55
N ASP A 264 10.79 -21.67 -1.50
CA ASP A 264 11.31 -23.02 -1.60
C ASP A 264 10.21 -23.97 -2.12
N ALA A 265 10.53 -24.75 -3.11
CA ALA A 265 9.67 -25.77 -3.72
C ALA A 265 10.45 -27.06 -3.94
N SER A 266 11.44 -27.28 -3.08
CA SER A 266 12.32 -28.44 -3.09
C SER A 266 11.58 -29.68 -2.63
N SER A 267 11.89 -30.83 -3.25
CA SER A 267 11.42 -32.14 -2.83
C SER A 267 12.53 -33.17 -3.03
N GLY A 268 12.80 -33.96 -2.01
CA GLY A 268 13.90 -34.93 -2.04
C GLY A 268 15.25 -34.24 -2.28
N GLU A 269 16.03 -34.76 -3.21
CA GLU A 269 17.35 -34.20 -3.57
C GLU A 269 17.32 -32.99 -4.52
N HIS A 270 16.13 -32.62 -5.01
CA HIS A 270 15.98 -31.52 -5.96
C HIS A 270 15.69 -30.20 -5.23
N THR A 271 16.64 -29.28 -5.25
CA THR A 271 16.47 -27.91 -4.77
C THR A 271 15.85 -27.04 -5.88
N ARG A 272 14.60 -26.63 -5.70
CA ARG A 272 13.90 -25.75 -6.63
C ARG A 272 13.28 -24.56 -5.89
N HIS A 273 13.24 -23.43 -6.57
CA HIS A 273 12.58 -22.23 -6.06
C HIS A 273 11.52 -21.77 -7.06
N ARG A 274 10.38 -21.35 -6.54
CA ARG A 274 9.30 -20.76 -7.33
C ARG A 274 9.08 -19.29 -6.97
N LEU A 275 8.47 -18.55 -7.91
CA LEU A 275 8.10 -17.16 -7.68
C LEU A 275 6.99 -17.06 -6.63
N SER A 276 7.14 -16.17 -5.64
CA SER A 276 6.04 -15.78 -4.78
C SER A 276 4.98 -15.01 -5.57
N ARG A 277 3.74 -15.44 -5.49
CA ARG A 277 2.57 -14.70 -6.01
C ARG A 277 1.89 -13.84 -4.94
N ALA A 278 2.34 -13.97 -3.69
CA ALA A 278 1.90 -13.17 -2.55
C ALA A 278 2.74 -11.91 -2.38
N GLY A 279 2.45 -11.13 -1.35
CA GLY A 279 3.19 -9.93 -0.99
C GLY A 279 2.68 -8.64 -1.66
N ASN A 280 3.37 -7.53 -1.39
CA ASN A 280 3.03 -6.23 -1.96
C ASN A 280 3.45 -6.14 -3.43
N ARG A 281 2.52 -6.44 -4.35
CA ARG A 281 2.75 -6.45 -5.80
C ARG A 281 3.11 -5.07 -6.36
N ARG A 282 2.74 -3.99 -5.69
CA ARG A 282 3.06 -2.63 -6.11
C ARG A 282 4.54 -2.35 -5.90
N ILE A 283 5.08 -2.70 -4.73
CA ILE A 283 6.53 -2.60 -4.45
C ILE A 283 7.31 -3.54 -5.35
N ASN A 284 6.86 -4.79 -5.53
CA ASN A 284 7.50 -5.72 -6.45
C ASN A 284 7.61 -5.15 -7.87
N ARG A 285 6.56 -4.45 -8.36
CA ARG A 285 6.59 -3.78 -9.66
C ARG A 285 7.62 -2.64 -9.71
N VAL A 286 7.74 -1.83 -8.66
CA VAL A 286 8.76 -0.76 -8.60
C VAL A 286 10.16 -1.36 -8.69
N LEU A 287 10.45 -2.40 -7.90
CA LEU A 287 11.73 -3.09 -7.93
C LEU A 287 12.02 -3.74 -9.30
N HIS A 288 10.98 -4.31 -9.93
CA HIS A 288 11.12 -4.86 -11.28
C HIS A 288 11.45 -3.79 -12.32
N ILE A 289 10.77 -2.63 -12.28
CA ILE A 289 11.06 -1.51 -13.19
C ILE A 289 12.48 -1.00 -12.96
N MET A 290 12.88 -0.84 -11.70
CA MET A 290 14.25 -0.46 -11.34
C MET A 290 15.28 -1.44 -11.94
N ALA A 291 15.06 -2.75 -11.80
CA ALA A 291 15.93 -3.76 -12.39
C ALA A 291 16.01 -3.65 -13.93
N VAL A 292 14.85 -3.48 -14.60
CA VAL A 292 14.80 -3.31 -16.07
C VAL A 292 15.55 -2.06 -16.52
N VAL A 293 15.44 -0.94 -15.80
CA VAL A 293 16.16 0.29 -16.12
C VAL A 293 17.66 0.09 -15.93
N GLN A 294 18.08 -0.55 -14.84
CA GLN A 294 19.51 -0.85 -14.62
C GLN A 294 20.13 -1.69 -15.73
N LEU A 295 19.38 -2.61 -16.32
CA LEU A 295 19.89 -3.40 -17.47
C LEU A 295 20.14 -2.57 -18.72
N ARG A 296 19.48 -1.42 -18.89
CA ARG A 296 19.64 -0.55 -20.07
C ARG A 296 20.84 0.38 -19.98
N HIS A 297 21.39 0.55 -18.78
CA HIS A 297 22.51 1.43 -18.49
C HIS A 297 23.71 0.64 -17.98
N ASP A 298 24.89 1.25 -17.96
CA ASP A 298 26.08 0.65 -17.39
C ASP A 298 26.07 0.85 -15.87
N THR A 299 25.58 -0.17 -15.17
CA THR A 299 25.34 -0.15 -13.73
C THR A 299 25.85 -1.43 -13.09
N GLU A 300 26.06 -1.41 -11.78
CA GLU A 300 26.38 -2.61 -10.98
C GLU A 300 25.32 -3.70 -11.14
N GLY A 301 24.03 -3.32 -11.22
CA GLY A 301 22.93 -4.26 -11.45
C GLY A 301 23.03 -4.98 -12.80
N ARG A 302 23.45 -4.26 -13.87
CA ARG A 302 23.73 -4.87 -15.18
C ARG A 302 24.91 -5.84 -15.11
N ALA A 303 25.99 -5.46 -14.41
CA ALA A 303 27.14 -6.33 -14.19
C ALA A 303 26.76 -7.58 -13.39
N TYR A 304 25.96 -7.42 -12.33
CA TYR A 304 25.43 -8.54 -11.55
C TYR A 304 24.58 -9.49 -12.42
N TYR A 305 23.65 -8.96 -13.20
CA TYR A 305 22.81 -9.74 -14.10
C TYR A 305 23.65 -10.58 -15.09
N ARG A 306 24.66 -9.95 -15.72
CA ARG A 306 25.58 -10.64 -16.64
C ARG A 306 26.35 -11.79 -15.96
N ARG A 307 26.80 -11.57 -14.71
CA ARG A 307 27.46 -12.65 -13.93
C ARG A 307 26.52 -13.84 -13.70
N LYS A 308 25.22 -13.57 -13.46
CA LYS A 308 24.22 -14.64 -13.26
C LYS A 308 23.94 -15.41 -14.55
N LEU A 309 23.93 -14.76 -15.71
CA LEU A 309 23.83 -15.43 -17.01
C LEU A 309 25.06 -16.29 -17.27
N ALA A 310 26.29 -15.78 -17.03
CA ALA A 310 27.53 -16.53 -17.17
C ALA A 310 27.60 -17.75 -16.22
N ALA A 311 26.91 -17.70 -15.07
CA ALA A 311 26.73 -18.81 -14.15
C ALA A 311 25.62 -19.80 -14.57
N GLY A 312 25.16 -19.76 -15.82
CA GLY A 312 24.20 -20.71 -16.39
C GLY A 312 22.71 -20.44 -16.05
N LYS A 313 22.35 -19.29 -15.44
CA LYS A 313 20.96 -18.95 -15.20
C LYS A 313 20.29 -18.44 -16.47
N THR A 314 19.00 -18.77 -16.63
CA THR A 314 18.16 -18.18 -17.67
C THR A 314 17.98 -16.67 -17.45
N SER A 315 17.63 -15.93 -18.50
CA SER A 315 17.38 -14.48 -18.42
C SER A 315 16.33 -14.12 -17.36
N MET A 316 15.28 -14.93 -17.22
CA MET A 316 14.24 -14.72 -16.20
C MET A 316 14.72 -15.03 -14.79
N GLU A 317 15.57 -16.01 -14.60
CA GLU A 317 16.17 -16.31 -13.29
C GLU A 317 17.18 -15.23 -12.89
N ALA A 318 18.04 -14.80 -13.82
CA ALA A 318 18.98 -13.71 -13.59
C ALA A 318 18.26 -12.40 -13.24
N MET A 319 17.13 -12.10 -13.90
CA MET A 319 16.26 -10.96 -13.55
C MET A 319 15.69 -11.08 -12.14
N ARG A 320 15.21 -12.26 -11.73
CA ARG A 320 14.71 -12.48 -10.37
C ARG A 320 15.81 -12.31 -9.33
N CYS A 321 17.01 -12.81 -9.60
CA CYS A 321 18.16 -12.59 -8.74
C CYS A 321 18.47 -11.09 -8.60
N LEU A 322 18.42 -10.33 -9.70
CA LEU A 322 18.63 -8.88 -9.66
C LEU A 322 17.56 -8.16 -8.85
N ILE A 323 16.27 -8.51 -9.01
CA ILE A 323 15.17 -7.94 -8.21
C ILE A 323 15.38 -8.23 -6.72
N GLY A 324 15.79 -9.43 -6.37
CA GLY A 324 16.13 -9.83 -5.00
C GLY A 324 17.30 -9.01 -4.44
N GLU A 325 18.36 -8.84 -5.23
CA GLU A 325 19.54 -8.03 -4.88
C GLU A 325 19.16 -6.56 -4.65
N VAL A 326 18.39 -5.97 -5.57
CA VAL A 326 17.89 -4.61 -5.47
C VAL A 326 17.01 -4.45 -4.20
N SER A 327 16.13 -5.42 -3.93
CA SER A 327 15.30 -5.43 -2.71
C SER A 327 16.15 -5.49 -1.43
N ALA A 328 17.22 -6.28 -1.44
CA ALA A 328 18.14 -6.44 -0.32
C ALA A 328 19.22 -5.35 -0.26
N SER A 329 19.32 -4.49 -1.27
CA SER A 329 20.38 -3.50 -1.37
C SER A 329 20.38 -2.56 -0.16
N ARG A 330 21.60 -2.21 0.28
CA ARG A 330 21.81 -1.28 1.39
C ARG A 330 21.13 0.06 1.11
N SER A 331 21.10 0.48 -0.14
CA SER A 331 20.51 1.73 -0.58
C SER A 331 19.00 1.79 -0.34
N VAL A 332 18.23 0.76 -0.76
CA VAL A 332 16.77 0.73 -0.50
C VAL A 332 16.49 0.61 0.99
N TRP A 333 17.30 -0.17 1.73
CA TRP A 333 17.12 -0.38 3.16
C TRP A 333 17.48 0.83 4.01
N VAL A 334 18.53 1.59 3.66
CA VAL A 334 19.00 2.74 4.44
C VAL A 334 18.20 4.01 4.13
N VAL A 335 17.74 4.14 2.89
CA VAL A 335 17.08 5.36 2.39
C VAL A 335 15.56 5.33 2.60
N ALA A 336 14.98 4.16 2.87
CA ALA A 336 13.56 4.08 3.24
C ALA A 336 13.32 4.84 4.56
N PRO A 337 12.20 5.58 4.67
CA PRO A 337 11.95 6.43 5.82
C PRO A 337 11.98 5.62 7.13
N ARG A 338 12.63 6.20 8.13
CA ARG A 338 12.60 5.72 9.51
C ARG A 338 11.70 6.66 10.28
N SER A 339 10.70 6.15 10.99
CA SER A 339 9.94 7.02 11.90
C SER A 339 10.90 7.61 12.93
N ARG A 340 10.93 8.93 13.05
CA ARG A 340 11.57 9.57 14.21
C ARG A 340 10.78 9.09 15.42
N ARG A 341 11.34 8.18 16.21
CA ARG A 341 10.83 7.93 17.56
C ARG A 341 10.88 9.29 18.25
N GLY A 342 9.70 9.84 18.53
CA GLY A 342 9.60 11.03 19.36
C GLY A 342 10.30 10.73 20.67
N THR A 343 11.45 11.32 20.88
CA THR A 343 12.01 11.50 22.21
C THR A 343 11.08 12.47 22.91
N ALA A 344 10.04 11.95 23.54
CA ALA A 344 9.36 12.66 24.60
C ALA A 344 10.42 12.81 25.71
N SER A 345 11.11 13.93 25.72
CA SER A 345 11.86 14.37 26.88
C SER A 345 10.84 14.53 28.01
N LEU A 346 10.92 13.65 29.00
CA LEU A 346 10.26 13.86 30.27
C LEU A 346 10.69 15.24 30.79
N PRO A 347 9.77 16.09 31.25
CA PRO A 347 10.14 17.36 31.88
C PRO A 347 10.96 17.05 33.10
N GLY A 348 12.13 17.71 33.19
CA GLY A 348 13.08 17.59 34.28
C GLY A 348 12.41 17.84 35.64
N ARG A 349 12.82 17.06 36.63
CA ARG A 349 12.59 17.38 38.04
C ARG A 349 13.09 18.77 38.29
N CYS A 350 12.21 19.64 38.72
CA CYS A 350 12.59 20.83 39.44
C CYS A 350 13.04 20.41 40.85
N ASP A 351 14.34 20.34 41.06
CA ASP A 351 14.89 20.40 42.41
C ASP A 351 14.72 21.84 42.89
N GLY A 352 13.73 22.02 43.76
CA GLY A 352 13.52 23.23 44.51
C GLY A 352 14.32 23.20 45.83
N GLN A 353 15.37 23.99 45.92
CA GLN A 353 15.85 24.51 47.17
C GLN A 353 15.10 25.82 47.48
N PHE A 354 14.36 25.81 48.53
CA PHE A 354 14.22 26.65 49.72
C PHE A 354 12.86 26.43 50.36
#